data_814d89f1c57b90281300eacbf34ab848
#
_entry.id   814d89f1c57b90281300eacbf34ab848
#
_cell.length_a   1.000
_cell.length_b   1.000
_cell.length_c   1.000
_cell.angle_alpha   90.00
_cell.angle_beta   90.00
_cell.angle_gamma   90.00
#
_symmetry.space_group_name_H-M   'P 1'
#
loop_
_entity.id
_entity.type
_entity.pdbx_description
1 polymer ?
#
loop_
_entity_poly.entity_id
_entity_poly.type
_entity_poly.pdbx_seq_one_letter_code
_entity_poly.pdbx_strand_id
1 'polypeptide(L)'
;MLKKKFKLFLITLFLLSFTSLSYAQETFLSLKKSKVNVRYGPSFESPIKFIYKKVNLPLKQIDKKENWRRVIDFKNNSGWIHWSQLKKINSIIPTKDKILFENPTNFSKPLAKIKSGRVLIVQKCHGIWCKINTDDFEGWIKTDNIWGVLD
;
A
#
# COMPACT_ATOMS: atom_id res chain seq x y z
N MET A 1 44.35 -5.57 -36.18
CA MET A 1 42.90 -5.25 -36.28
C MET A 1 42.00 -6.12 -35.41
N LEU A 2 42.24 -7.41 -35.27
CA LEU A 2 41.40 -8.35 -34.48
C LEU A 2 41.35 -8.03 -32.97
N LYS A 3 42.47 -7.67 -32.36
CA LYS A 3 42.56 -7.36 -30.92
C LYS A 3 41.77 -6.11 -30.49
N LYS A 4 41.64 -5.12 -31.40
CA LYS A 4 40.83 -3.92 -31.14
C LYS A 4 39.31 -4.23 -31.19
N LYS A 5 38.89 -5.07 -32.12
CA LYS A 5 37.48 -5.51 -32.23
C LYS A 5 37.05 -6.38 -31.05
N PHE A 6 37.96 -7.23 -30.56
CA PHE A 6 37.69 -8.08 -29.39
C PHE A 6 37.55 -7.27 -28.08
N LYS A 7 38.39 -6.24 -27.89
CA LYS A 7 38.25 -5.32 -26.74
C LYS A 7 36.93 -4.53 -26.77
N LEU A 8 36.54 -4.07 -27.96
CA LEU A 8 35.29 -3.35 -28.12
C LEU A 8 34.07 -4.24 -27.82
N PHE A 9 34.09 -5.51 -28.25
CA PHE A 9 33.07 -6.49 -27.97
C PHE A 9 32.92 -6.82 -26.46
N LEU A 10 34.04 -6.93 -25.73
CA LEU A 10 34.04 -7.12 -24.28
C LEU A 10 33.51 -5.91 -23.52
N ILE A 11 33.75 -4.70 -23.97
CA ILE A 11 33.25 -3.47 -23.37
C ILE A 11 31.73 -3.35 -23.57
N THR A 12 31.23 -3.69 -24.77
CA THR A 12 29.76 -3.70 -25.03
C THR A 12 29.05 -4.78 -24.23
N LEU A 13 29.64 -5.96 -24.06
CA LEU A 13 29.08 -7.03 -23.23
C LEU A 13 29.01 -6.66 -21.74
N PHE A 14 29.99 -5.92 -21.22
CA PHE A 14 30.02 -5.42 -19.86
C PHE A 14 28.98 -4.33 -19.60
N LEU A 15 28.66 -3.49 -20.59
CA LEU A 15 27.66 -2.44 -20.48
C LEU A 15 26.20 -2.98 -20.50
N LEU A 16 25.97 -4.16 -21.05
CA LEU A 16 24.66 -4.81 -21.11
C LEU A 16 24.25 -5.50 -19.78
N SER A 17 25.16 -5.68 -18.84
CA SER A 17 24.89 -6.40 -17.58
C SER A 17 24.34 -5.55 -16.43
N PHE A 18 24.05 -4.24 -16.64
CA PHE A 18 23.67 -3.31 -15.57
C PHE A 18 22.21 -2.84 -15.57
N THR A 19 21.27 -3.54 -16.22
CA THR A 19 19.87 -3.08 -16.26
C THR A 19 18.86 -4.08 -15.73
N SER A 20 19.05 -4.59 -14.52
CA SER A 20 17.93 -5.12 -13.75
C SER A 20 17.67 -4.21 -12.53
N LEU A 21 17.06 -3.05 -12.77
CA LEU A 21 16.35 -2.29 -11.75
C LEU A 21 15.12 -3.14 -11.35
N SER A 22 15.31 -4.02 -10.38
CA SER A 22 14.21 -4.70 -9.73
C SER A 22 13.44 -3.64 -8.93
N TYR A 23 12.36 -3.13 -9.49
CA TYR A 23 11.39 -2.37 -8.70
C TYR A 23 10.78 -3.34 -7.69
N ALA A 24 11.17 -3.22 -6.43
CA ALA A 24 10.51 -3.92 -5.35
C ALA A 24 9.05 -3.43 -5.31
N GLN A 25 8.12 -4.29 -5.72
CA GLN A 25 6.69 -3.98 -5.66
C GLN A 25 6.30 -3.73 -4.20
N GLU A 26 5.72 -2.57 -3.93
CA GLU A 26 5.26 -2.22 -2.60
C GLU A 26 4.11 -3.13 -2.18
N THR A 27 4.31 -3.94 -1.15
CA THR A 27 3.27 -4.84 -0.64
C THR A 27 2.45 -4.15 0.44
N PHE A 28 1.16 -3.98 0.18
CA PHE A 28 0.20 -3.49 1.16
C PHE A 28 -0.69 -4.61 1.69
N LEU A 29 -1.04 -4.52 2.96
CA LEU A 29 -1.90 -5.43 3.69
C LEU A 29 -2.94 -4.63 4.47
N SER A 30 -4.06 -5.24 4.85
CA SER A 30 -5.06 -4.63 5.73
C SER A 30 -5.17 -5.38 7.04
N LEU A 31 -5.50 -4.68 8.12
CA LEU A 31 -5.82 -5.31 9.40
C LEU A 31 -7.10 -6.14 9.28
N LYS A 32 -7.04 -7.38 9.74
CA LYS A 32 -8.17 -8.32 9.72
C LYS A 32 -9.11 -8.11 10.90
N LYS A 33 -8.61 -7.60 12.03
CA LYS A 33 -9.36 -7.43 13.29
C LYS A 33 -9.40 -5.97 13.73
N SER A 34 -10.37 -5.64 14.56
CA SER A 34 -10.54 -4.30 15.12
C SER A 34 -9.53 -3.96 16.22
N LYS A 35 -8.88 -4.97 16.82
CA LYS A 35 -7.84 -4.79 17.85
C LYS A 35 -6.66 -5.69 17.51
N VAL A 36 -5.49 -5.08 17.26
CA VAL A 36 -4.25 -5.78 16.85
C VAL A 36 -3.07 -5.22 17.60
N ASN A 37 -2.35 -6.10 18.29
CA ASN A 37 -1.11 -5.77 18.98
C ASN A 37 0.03 -5.61 17.98
N VAL A 38 0.73 -4.49 18.06
CA VAL A 38 1.96 -4.21 17.34
C VAL A 38 3.12 -4.32 18.32
N ARG A 39 4.15 -5.09 17.94
CA ARG A 39 5.25 -5.42 18.85
C ARG A 39 6.57 -4.81 18.39
N TYR A 40 7.52 -4.71 19.33
CA TYR A 40 8.88 -4.25 19.03
C TYR A 40 9.67 -5.26 18.20
N GLY A 41 9.39 -6.54 18.32
CA GLY A 41 10.08 -7.63 17.62
C GLY A 41 9.13 -8.72 17.08
N PRO A 42 9.65 -9.61 16.21
CA PRO A 42 8.88 -10.66 15.55
C PRO A 42 8.73 -11.91 16.43
N SER A 43 8.18 -11.76 17.64
CA SER A 43 7.85 -12.87 18.54
C SER A 43 6.69 -12.51 19.47
N PHE A 44 6.04 -13.50 20.07
CA PHE A 44 4.98 -13.28 21.07
C PHE A 44 5.53 -12.82 22.42
N GLU A 45 6.80 -13.07 22.71
CA GLU A 45 7.52 -12.62 23.90
C GLU A 45 7.97 -11.16 23.78
N SER A 46 8.06 -10.63 22.54
CA SER A 46 8.41 -9.22 22.34
C SER A 46 7.35 -8.30 22.94
N PRO A 47 7.74 -7.25 23.68
CA PRO A 47 6.79 -6.32 24.26
C PRO A 47 5.85 -5.69 23.23
N ILE A 48 4.63 -5.39 23.65
CA ILE A 48 3.67 -4.63 22.84
C ILE A 48 4.14 -3.19 22.78
N LYS A 49 4.30 -2.66 21.56
CA LYS A 49 4.68 -1.27 21.30
C LYS A 49 3.47 -0.34 21.37
N PHE A 50 2.39 -0.73 20.70
CA PHE A 50 1.08 -0.09 20.70
C PHE A 50 0.01 -1.04 20.14
N ILE A 51 -1.25 -0.58 20.13
CA ILE A 51 -2.38 -1.37 19.66
C ILE A 51 -3.14 -0.57 18.60
N TYR A 52 -3.31 -1.16 17.41
CA TYR A 52 -4.27 -0.64 16.45
C TYR A 52 -5.70 -1.01 16.86
N LYS A 53 -6.63 -0.06 16.74
CA LYS A 53 -8.05 -0.24 17.05
C LYS A 53 -8.96 0.02 15.83
N LYS A 54 -8.49 -0.29 14.62
CA LYS A 54 -9.24 -0.02 13.39
C LYS A 54 -9.12 -1.16 12.40
N VAL A 55 -10.20 -1.89 12.17
CA VAL A 55 -10.29 -2.92 11.11
C VAL A 55 -10.06 -2.29 9.73
N ASN A 56 -9.55 -3.07 8.80
CA ASN A 56 -9.24 -2.65 7.43
C ASN A 56 -8.19 -1.51 7.31
N LEU A 57 -7.45 -1.18 8.37
CA LEU A 57 -6.37 -0.19 8.27
C LEU A 57 -5.34 -0.67 7.26
N PRO A 58 -5.06 0.08 6.17
CA PRO A 58 -4.03 -0.28 5.20
C PRO A 58 -2.64 0.00 5.77
N LEU A 59 -1.76 -0.98 5.64
CA LEU A 59 -0.41 -0.99 6.15
C LEU A 59 0.56 -1.42 5.04
N LYS A 60 1.67 -0.71 4.90
CA LYS A 60 2.75 -1.12 4.00
C LYS A 60 3.67 -2.09 4.72
N GLN A 61 3.93 -3.25 4.12
CA GLN A 61 4.93 -4.18 4.61
C GLN A 61 6.32 -3.65 4.25
N ILE A 62 7.20 -3.53 5.25
CA ILE A 62 8.57 -3.06 5.09
C ILE A 62 9.61 -4.15 5.41
N ASP A 63 9.19 -5.23 6.09
CA ASP A 63 10.06 -6.36 6.40
C ASP A 63 9.22 -7.62 6.68
N LYS A 64 9.87 -8.79 6.65
CA LYS A 64 9.24 -10.10 6.89
C LYS A 64 10.21 -11.03 7.60
N LYS A 65 9.74 -11.67 8.68
CA LYS A 65 10.46 -12.77 9.36
C LYS A 65 9.47 -13.86 9.72
N GLU A 66 9.60 -15.04 9.13
CA GLU A 66 8.69 -16.17 9.34
C GLU A 66 7.20 -15.76 9.23
N ASN A 67 6.44 -15.93 10.31
CA ASN A 67 5.02 -15.57 10.40
C ASN A 67 4.79 -14.11 10.83
N TRP A 68 5.82 -13.28 10.87
CA TRP A 68 5.74 -11.88 11.27
C TRP A 68 5.95 -10.96 10.08
N ARG A 69 5.25 -9.83 10.10
CA ARG A 69 5.39 -8.74 9.13
C ARG A 69 5.72 -7.46 9.88
N ARG A 70 6.83 -6.83 9.53
CA ARG A 70 7.07 -5.46 9.95
C ARG A 70 6.31 -4.54 9.02
N VAL A 71 5.44 -3.73 9.59
CA VAL A 71 4.56 -2.85 8.84
C VAL A 71 4.74 -1.41 9.28
N ILE A 72 4.34 -0.49 8.39
CA ILE A 72 4.27 0.94 8.67
C ILE A 72 2.91 1.48 8.24
N ASP A 73 2.33 2.40 9.00
CA ASP A 73 1.10 3.09 8.66
C ASP A 73 1.35 4.46 7.98
N PHE A 74 0.29 5.12 7.53
CA PHE A 74 0.37 6.41 6.85
C PHE A 74 0.86 7.57 7.75
N LYS A 75 0.99 7.35 9.07
CA LYS A 75 1.55 8.29 10.06
C LYS A 75 2.97 7.93 10.45
N ASN A 76 3.62 7.00 9.73
CA ASN A 76 4.96 6.49 10.00
C ASN A 76 5.12 5.71 11.32
N ASN A 77 4.03 5.23 11.94
CA ASN A 77 4.16 4.29 13.05
C ASN A 77 4.47 2.90 12.51
N SER A 78 5.49 2.24 13.04
CA SER A 78 5.93 0.93 12.58
C SER A 78 6.12 -0.07 13.70
N GLY A 79 6.00 -1.36 13.37
CA GLY A 79 6.26 -2.47 14.27
C GLY A 79 5.86 -3.81 13.67
N TRP A 80 5.96 -4.88 14.47
CA TRP A 80 5.74 -6.23 14.03
C TRP A 80 4.34 -6.72 14.38
N ILE A 81 3.67 -7.33 13.39
CA ILE A 81 2.34 -7.93 13.50
C ILE A 81 2.43 -9.38 13.01
N HIS A 82 1.81 -10.30 13.72
CA HIS A 82 1.69 -11.69 13.26
C HIS A 82 0.76 -11.75 12.06
N TRP A 83 1.13 -12.52 11.02
CA TRP A 83 0.45 -12.57 9.73
C TRP A 83 -1.04 -12.93 9.82
N SER A 84 -1.44 -13.73 10.82
CA SER A 84 -2.84 -14.12 11.05
C SER A 84 -3.77 -12.93 11.36
N GLN A 85 -3.21 -11.78 11.74
CA GLN A 85 -3.93 -10.53 12.00
C GLN A 85 -4.09 -9.66 10.75
N LEU A 86 -3.48 -10.08 9.63
CA LEU A 86 -3.42 -9.36 8.36
C LEU A 86 -4.22 -10.10 7.29
N LYS A 87 -4.65 -9.38 6.28
CA LYS A 87 -5.32 -9.91 5.08
C LYS A 87 -4.88 -9.14 3.85
N LYS A 88 -5.23 -9.64 2.65
CA LYS A 88 -5.05 -8.90 1.39
C LYS A 88 -5.70 -7.53 1.52
N ILE A 89 -5.03 -6.52 0.97
CA ILE A 89 -5.53 -5.14 1.00
C ILE A 89 -6.88 -5.03 0.26
N ASN A 90 -7.80 -4.30 0.87
CA ASN A 90 -9.11 -3.97 0.30
C ASN A 90 -9.54 -2.54 0.66
N SER A 91 -8.61 -1.72 1.10
CA SER A 91 -8.88 -0.40 1.66
C SER A 91 -7.77 0.59 1.34
N ILE A 92 -8.12 1.86 1.33
CA ILE A 92 -7.21 2.99 1.12
C ILE A 92 -7.49 4.09 2.14
N ILE A 93 -6.51 4.99 2.30
CA ILE A 93 -6.67 6.21 3.11
C ILE A 93 -6.30 7.40 2.23
N PRO A 94 -7.20 8.37 2.00
CA PRO A 94 -6.85 9.64 1.42
C PRO A 94 -5.86 10.39 2.33
N THR A 95 -4.77 10.88 1.77
CA THR A 95 -3.80 11.73 2.47
C THR A 95 -4.16 13.21 2.39
N LYS A 96 -5.12 13.56 1.52
CA LYS A 96 -5.77 14.87 1.40
C LYS A 96 -7.29 14.69 1.30
N ASP A 97 -8.05 15.74 1.63
CA ASP A 97 -9.50 15.75 1.43
C ASP A 97 -9.86 15.42 -0.02
N LYS A 98 -10.89 14.62 -0.24
CA LYS A 98 -11.37 14.17 -1.55
C LYS A 98 -12.84 14.52 -1.75
N ILE A 99 -13.22 14.66 -3.00
CA ILE A 99 -14.65 14.67 -3.39
C ILE A 99 -15.03 13.28 -3.86
N LEU A 100 -16.14 12.78 -3.33
CA LEU A 100 -16.81 11.57 -3.80
C LEU A 100 -17.77 11.96 -4.92
N PHE A 101 -17.67 11.28 -6.06
CA PHE A 101 -18.50 11.51 -7.22
C PHE A 101 -19.43 10.34 -7.50
N GLU A 102 -20.58 10.61 -8.11
CA GLU A 102 -21.53 9.58 -8.54
C GLU A 102 -20.95 8.67 -9.63
N ASN A 103 -20.19 9.22 -10.56
CA ASN A 103 -19.55 8.51 -11.67
C ASN A 103 -18.04 8.83 -11.74
N PRO A 104 -17.21 7.98 -12.39
CA PRO A 104 -15.76 8.17 -12.48
C PRO A 104 -15.35 9.26 -13.47
N THR A 105 -15.82 10.47 -13.26
CA THR A 105 -15.50 11.66 -14.05
C THR A 105 -15.58 12.91 -13.21
N ASN A 106 -14.77 13.92 -13.55
CA ASN A 106 -14.78 15.23 -12.89
C ASN A 106 -16.07 16.06 -13.15
N PHE A 107 -16.83 15.69 -14.16
CA PHE A 107 -18.07 16.36 -14.54
C PHE A 107 -19.30 15.71 -13.87
N SER A 108 -19.09 14.65 -13.08
CA SER A 108 -20.15 13.98 -12.36
C SER A 108 -20.60 14.77 -11.14
N LYS A 109 -21.82 14.50 -10.70
CA LYS A 109 -22.40 15.06 -9.48
C LYS A 109 -21.54 14.72 -8.26
N PRO A 110 -21.12 15.71 -7.46
CA PRO A 110 -20.47 15.46 -6.18
C PRO A 110 -21.50 14.95 -5.18
N LEU A 111 -21.17 13.87 -4.46
CA LEU A 111 -22.02 13.24 -3.46
C LEU A 111 -21.65 13.67 -2.04
N ALA A 112 -20.33 13.71 -1.75
CA ALA A 112 -19.83 14.02 -0.42
C ALA A 112 -18.37 14.52 -0.45
N LYS A 113 -17.96 15.15 0.64
CA LYS A 113 -16.55 15.46 0.91
C LYS A 113 -15.98 14.43 1.89
N ILE A 114 -14.98 13.70 1.46
CA ILE A 114 -14.26 12.71 2.26
C ILE A 114 -13.03 13.37 2.90
N LYS A 115 -12.97 13.32 4.22
CA LYS A 115 -11.83 13.85 4.97
C LYS A 115 -10.61 12.94 4.84
N SER A 116 -9.42 13.55 4.79
CA SER A 116 -8.15 12.82 4.86
C SER A 116 -8.05 11.97 6.13
N GLY A 117 -7.30 10.86 6.05
CA GLY A 117 -7.12 9.94 7.18
C GLY A 117 -8.27 8.95 7.41
N ARG A 118 -9.37 9.02 6.65
CA ARG A 118 -10.48 8.07 6.73
C ARG A 118 -10.15 6.77 5.98
N VAL A 119 -10.35 5.62 6.62
CA VAL A 119 -10.25 4.31 5.93
C VAL A 119 -11.47 4.13 5.04
N LEU A 120 -11.23 3.84 3.77
CA LEU A 120 -12.26 3.63 2.74
C LEU A 120 -12.14 2.22 2.20
N ILE A 121 -13.24 1.50 2.12
CA ILE A 121 -13.28 0.17 1.52
C ILE A 121 -13.43 0.33 0.01
N VAL A 122 -12.55 -0.32 -0.73
CA VAL A 122 -12.56 -0.30 -2.19
C VAL A 122 -13.34 -1.51 -2.72
N GLN A 123 -14.27 -1.24 -3.60
CA GLN A 123 -15.04 -2.26 -4.31
C GLN A 123 -14.36 -2.64 -5.63
N LYS A 124 -13.96 -1.64 -6.42
CA LYS A 124 -13.27 -1.80 -7.71
C LYS A 124 -12.56 -0.51 -8.12
N CYS A 125 -11.55 -0.65 -8.98
CA CYS A 125 -10.86 0.49 -9.58
C CYS A 125 -10.91 0.42 -11.11
N HIS A 126 -10.89 1.59 -11.74
CA HIS A 126 -10.89 1.79 -13.19
C HIS A 126 -9.95 2.96 -13.51
N GLY A 127 -8.77 2.68 -14.03
CA GLY A 127 -7.75 3.69 -14.25
C GLY A 127 -7.42 4.47 -12.97
N ILE A 128 -7.60 5.79 -13.00
CA ILE A 128 -7.33 6.68 -11.87
C ILE A 128 -8.53 6.82 -10.90
N TRP A 129 -9.58 6.03 -11.04
CA TRP A 129 -10.77 6.10 -10.22
C TRP A 129 -10.99 4.80 -9.46
N CYS A 130 -11.35 4.89 -8.18
CA CYS A 130 -11.80 3.75 -7.38
C CYS A 130 -13.21 4.00 -6.85
N LYS A 131 -14.05 2.99 -7.00
CA LYS A 131 -15.36 2.94 -6.36
C LYS A 131 -15.17 2.52 -4.91
N ILE A 132 -15.62 3.34 -4.00
CA ILE A 132 -15.53 3.10 -2.56
C ILE A 132 -16.92 3.05 -1.94
N ASN A 133 -17.01 2.32 -0.85
CA ASN A 133 -18.18 2.30 0.01
C ASN A 133 -17.80 2.85 1.40
N THR A 134 -18.67 3.71 1.92
CA THR A 134 -18.69 4.16 3.32
C THR A 134 -20.03 3.78 3.92
N ASP A 135 -20.20 3.92 5.23
CA ASP A 135 -21.46 3.59 5.90
C ASP A 135 -22.65 4.38 5.32
N ASP A 136 -22.40 5.61 4.82
CA ASP A 136 -23.44 6.54 4.37
C ASP A 136 -23.49 6.72 2.85
N PHE A 137 -22.38 6.45 2.13
CA PHE A 137 -22.23 6.80 0.71
C PHE A 137 -21.46 5.74 -0.06
N GLU A 138 -21.87 5.54 -1.31
CA GLU A 138 -21.14 4.80 -2.32
C GLU A 138 -20.85 5.72 -3.50
N GLY A 139 -19.63 5.66 -4.05
CA GLY A 139 -19.27 6.51 -5.18
C GLY A 139 -17.80 6.37 -5.57
N TRP A 140 -17.33 7.28 -6.41
CA TRP A 140 -16.02 7.24 -7.02
C TRP A 140 -15.11 8.36 -6.51
N ILE A 141 -13.86 8.01 -6.20
CA ILE A 141 -12.79 8.96 -5.88
C ILE A 141 -11.59 8.75 -6.80
N LYS A 142 -10.79 9.81 -6.97
CA LYS A 142 -9.50 9.71 -7.65
C LYS A 142 -8.45 9.07 -6.76
N THR A 143 -7.54 8.33 -7.38
CA THR A 143 -6.45 7.58 -6.71
C THR A 143 -5.17 8.39 -6.49
N ASP A 144 -5.16 9.69 -6.81
CA ASP A 144 -4.08 10.58 -6.39
C ASP A 144 -4.11 10.82 -4.88
N ASN A 145 -2.96 11.06 -4.25
CA ASN A 145 -2.86 11.32 -2.79
C ASN A 145 -3.62 10.30 -1.93
N ILE A 146 -3.37 9.01 -2.15
CA ILE A 146 -3.88 7.92 -1.33
C ILE A 146 -2.72 7.11 -0.73
N TRP A 147 -2.97 6.51 0.42
CA TRP A 147 -2.17 5.49 1.05
C TRP A 147 -2.87 4.14 0.88
N GLY A 148 -2.13 3.14 0.42
CA GLY A 148 -2.66 1.83 0.04
C GLY A 148 -2.69 1.68 -1.49
N VAL A 149 -1.95 0.70 -2.01
CA VAL A 149 -1.98 0.31 -3.42
C VAL A 149 -2.77 -0.99 -3.51
N LEU A 150 -3.72 -1.02 -4.41
CA LEU A 150 -4.56 -2.19 -4.69
C LEU A 150 -3.98 -2.90 -5.91
N ASP A 151 -3.62 -4.18 -5.74
CA ASP A 151 -3.17 -5.07 -6.80
C ASP A 151 -4.36 -5.55 -7.65
#